data_3681778b804d72a444dca26a07dd4984
#
_entry.id   3681778b804d72a444dca26a07dd4984
#
_cell.length_a   1.000
_cell.length_b   1.000
_cell.length_c   1.000
_cell.angle_alpha   90.00
_cell.angle_beta   90.00
_cell.angle_gamma   90.00
#
_symmetry.space_group_name_H-M   'P 1'
#
loop_
_entity.id
_entity.type
_entity.pdbx_description
1 polymer ?
#
loop_
_entity_poly.entity_id
_entity_poly.type
_entity_poly.pdbx_seq_one_letter_code
_entity_poly.pdbx_strand_id
1 'polypeptide(L)'
;AAKYKGLELYEYLGKEYSMPKCMMNILNGGAHANNKLDFQEFMIVPNKEEYKENLRMGSEVFNTLKSTLKEKDLLCGVGDEGGFAPLIEDAEEALDLIEEAITKSGYTLGKDINIALDVAASEFYDEEKDTYLLEGKEYTKEELISYYEKLVDKYHIISIEDGMAEEDFEGWKLLTNRLSNIQLV
;
A
#
# COMPACT_ATOMS: atom_id res chain seq x y z
N ALA A 1 -4.17 15.21 -28.58
CA ALA A 1 -3.49 16.52 -28.50
C ALA A 1 -1.97 16.35 -28.61
N ALA A 2 -1.29 15.58 -27.74
CA ALA A 2 0.17 15.39 -27.78
C ALA A 2 0.64 14.87 -29.16
N LYS A 3 0.08 13.77 -29.63
CA LYS A 3 0.41 13.18 -30.93
C LYS A 3 0.24 14.15 -32.11
N TYR A 4 -0.78 15.01 -32.06
CA TYR A 4 -0.99 16.04 -33.10
C TYR A 4 0.14 17.08 -33.10
N LYS A 5 0.73 17.38 -31.94
CA LYS A 5 1.85 18.31 -31.79
C LYS A 5 3.22 17.65 -31.99
N GLY A 6 3.27 16.35 -32.24
CA GLY A 6 4.52 15.60 -32.37
C GLY A 6 5.31 15.48 -31.06
N LEU A 7 4.61 15.50 -29.91
CA LEU A 7 5.19 15.40 -28.58
C LEU A 7 4.77 14.10 -27.91
N GLU A 8 5.60 13.59 -26.99
CA GLU A 8 5.18 12.57 -26.05
C GLU A 8 4.15 13.15 -25.05
N LEU A 9 3.34 12.29 -24.43
CA LEU A 9 2.26 12.76 -23.56
C LEU A 9 2.78 13.56 -22.37
N TYR A 10 3.84 13.09 -21.72
CA TYR A 10 4.45 13.78 -20.58
C TYR A 10 5.02 15.16 -20.97
N GLU A 11 5.60 15.30 -22.17
CA GLU A 11 6.09 16.58 -22.71
C GLU A 11 4.94 17.58 -23.00
N TYR A 12 3.78 17.03 -23.39
CA TYR A 12 2.59 17.84 -23.63
C TYR A 12 1.96 18.35 -22.31
N LEU A 13 1.98 17.51 -21.27
CA LEU A 13 1.36 17.81 -19.99
C LEU A 13 2.24 18.69 -19.06
N GLY A 14 3.56 18.62 -19.18
CA GLY A 14 4.47 19.36 -18.33
C GLY A 14 5.74 19.81 -19.01
N LYS A 15 6.49 20.67 -18.34
CA LYS A 15 7.80 21.18 -18.80
C LYS A 15 8.95 20.73 -17.91
N GLU A 16 8.64 20.28 -16.71
CA GLU A 16 9.61 19.72 -15.77
C GLU A 16 9.38 18.22 -15.69
N TYR A 17 10.45 17.46 -15.81
CA TYR A 17 10.39 16.01 -15.86
C TYR A 17 11.11 15.41 -14.67
N SER A 18 10.46 14.49 -14.00
CA SER A 18 11.05 13.67 -12.95
C SER A 18 10.63 12.22 -13.13
N MET A 19 11.51 11.30 -12.79
CA MET A 19 11.15 9.87 -12.71
C MET A 19 10.40 9.66 -11.41
N PRO A 20 9.14 9.18 -11.45
CA PRO A 20 8.42 8.85 -10.22
C PRO A 20 9.04 7.65 -9.53
N LYS A 21 8.86 7.55 -8.22
CA LYS A 21 9.19 6.33 -7.46
C LYS A 21 8.16 5.26 -7.75
N CYS A 22 8.62 4.01 -7.82
CA CYS A 22 7.72 2.88 -8.04
C CYS A 22 7.11 2.42 -6.73
N MET A 23 5.81 2.28 -6.71
CA MET A 23 5.07 1.47 -5.75
C MET A 23 5.01 0.05 -6.30
N MET A 24 5.55 -0.91 -5.56
CA MET A 24 5.65 -2.31 -5.99
C MET A 24 4.77 -3.16 -5.07
N ASN A 25 3.66 -3.66 -5.59
CA ASN A 25 2.77 -4.53 -4.85
C ASN A 25 3.44 -5.87 -4.59
N ILE A 26 3.59 -6.26 -3.31
CA ILE A 26 4.26 -7.49 -2.90
C ILE A 26 3.40 -8.42 -2.06
N LEU A 27 2.28 -7.91 -1.50
CA LEU A 27 1.31 -8.70 -0.74
C LEU A 27 -0.09 -8.17 -0.99
N ASN A 28 -1.04 -9.08 -1.24
CA ASN A 28 -2.41 -8.78 -1.59
C ASN A 28 -3.40 -9.26 -0.55
N GLY A 29 -4.49 -8.52 -0.41
CA GLY A 29 -5.70 -8.91 0.28
C GLY A 29 -6.94 -8.43 -0.46
N GLY A 30 -8.03 -8.16 0.25
CA GLY A 30 -9.26 -7.63 -0.29
C GLY A 30 -9.80 -8.41 -1.50
N ALA A 31 -10.29 -7.69 -2.49
CA ALA A 31 -10.82 -8.27 -3.72
C ALA A 31 -9.74 -8.94 -4.60
N HIS A 32 -8.44 -8.63 -4.39
CA HIS A 32 -7.32 -9.18 -5.16
C HIS A 32 -6.79 -10.52 -4.64
N ALA A 33 -7.33 -11.03 -3.52
CA ALA A 33 -6.88 -12.28 -2.91
C ALA A 33 -8.03 -13.05 -2.26
N ASN A 34 -7.89 -14.38 -2.18
CA ASN A 34 -8.83 -15.21 -1.44
C ASN A 34 -8.28 -15.51 -0.03
N ASN A 35 -8.13 -14.47 0.78
CA ASN A 35 -7.69 -14.52 2.17
C ASN A 35 -8.62 -13.69 3.07
N LYS A 36 -8.19 -13.36 4.29
CA LYS A 36 -9.00 -12.61 5.27
C LYS A 36 -8.58 -11.15 5.41
N LEU A 37 -7.58 -10.71 4.67
CA LEU A 37 -7.15 -9.31 4.67
C LEU A 37 -8.19 -8.45 3.97
N ASP A 38 -8.60 -7.36 4.59
CA ASP A 38 -9.53 -6.40 3.97
C ASP A 38 -8.78 -5.38 3.10
N PHE A 39 -7.53 -5.00 3.46
CA PHE A 39 -6.72 -4.11 2.62
C PHE A 39 -6.28 -4.82 1.34
N GLN A 40 -6.39 -4.12 0.21
CA GLN A 40 -6.23 -4.70 -1.12
C GLN A 40 -4.77 -4.92 -1.52
N GLU A 41 -3.90 -3.91 -1.26
CA GLU A 41 -2.50 -3.97 -1.65
C GLU A 41 -1.55 -3.41 -0.60
N PHE A 42 -0.46 -4.15 -0.39
CA PHE A 42 0.67 -3.72 0.42
C PHE A 42 1.89 -3.57 -0.49
N MET A 43 2.33 -2.35 -0.66
CA MET A 43 3.38 -1.97 -1.60
C MET A 43 4.65 -1.53 -0.89
N ILE A 44 5.80 -1.85 -1.45
CA ILE A 44 7.09 -1.28 -1.07
C ILE A 44 7.49 -0.17 -2.04
N VAL A 45 8.14 0.86 -1.49
CA VAL A 45 8.61 2.02 -2.24
C VAL A 45 10.09 2.23 -1.96
N PRO A 46 10.99 1.60 -2.74
CA PRO A 46 12.42 1.81 -2.62
C PRO A 46 12.81 3.26 -2.89
N ASN A 47 13.79 3.79 -2.12
CA ASN A 47 14.09 5.22 -2.07
C ASN A 47 15.48 5.57 -2.64
N LYS A 48 15.82 5.04 -3.83
CA LYS A 48 17.03 5.44 -4.57
C LYS A 48 16.67 6.38 -5.72
N GLU A 49 17.64 7.15 -6.19
CA GLU A 49 17.46 8.03 -7.35
C GLU A 49 17.34 7.23 -8.64
N GLU A 50 18.14 6.17 -8.78
CA GLU A 50 18.14 5.35 -9.98
C GLU A 50 17.01 4.32 -9.96
N TYR A 51 16.15 4.34 -10.98
CA TYR A 51 15.06 3.38 -11.17
C TYR A 51 15.53 1.92 -11.13
N LYS A 52 16.67 1.63 -11.77
CA LYS A 52 17.25 0.28 -11.81
C LYS A 52 17.57 -0.26 -10.42
N GLU A 53 18.10 0.60 -9.54
CA GLU A 53 18.39 0.22 -8.15
C GLU A 53 17.11 -0.02 -7.35
N ASN A 54 16.08 0.81 -7.54
CA ASN A 54 14.78 0.59 -6.93
C ASN A 54 14.18 -0.76 -7.35
N LEU A 55 14.25 -1.10 -8.64
CA LEU A 55 13.77 -2.38 -9.16
C LEU A 55 14.55 -3.57 -8.56
N ARG A 56 15.90 -3.45 -8.45
CA ARG A 56 16.74 -4.47 -7.81
C ARG A 56 16.34 -4.68 -6.36
N MET A 57 16.24 -3.61 -5.58
CA MET A 57 15.84 -3.66 -4.17
C MET A 57 14.47 -4.30 -3.99
N GLY A 58 13.48 -3.89 -4.81
CA GLY A 58 12.14 -4.47 -4.79
C GLY A 58 12.15 -5.97 -5.07
N SER A 59 12.92 -6.41 -6.06
CA SER A 59 13.07 -7.84 -6.39
C SER A 59 13.72 -8.63 -5.27
N GLU A 60 14.73 -8.09 -4.59
CA GLU A 60 15.39 -8.72 -3.44
C GLU A 60 14.43 -8.89 -2.27
N VAL A 61 13.67 -7.82 -1.91
CA VAL A 61 12.67 -7.89 -0.83
C VAL A 61 11.55 -8.88 -1.19
N PHE A 62 11.04 -8.85 -2.42
CA PHE A 62 10.01 -9.79 -2.88
C PHE A 62 10.46 -11.25 -2.73
N ASN A 63 11.68 -11.59 -3.14
CA ASN A 63 12.21 -12.94 -3.00
C ASN A 63 12.48 -13.32 -1.54
N THR A 64 12.89 -12.37 -0.71
CA THR A 64 13.06 -12.58 0.73
C THR A 64 11.71 -12.80 1.40
N LEU A 65 10.68 -12.02 1.06
CA LEU A 65 9.31 -12.23 1.53
C LEU A 65 8.81 -13.64 1.18
N LYS A 66 9.04 -14.10 -0.06
CA LYS A 66 8.72 -15.48 -0.47
C LYS A 66 9.36 -16.53 0.45
N SER A 67 10.63 -16.34 0.78
CA SER A 67 11.36 -17.25 1.67
C SER A 67 10.82 -17.19 3.10
N THR A 68 10.53 -16.01 3.62
CA THR A 68 9.94 -15.79 4.94
C THR A 68 8.56 -16.44 5.05
N LEU A 69 7.69 -16.25 4.05
CA LEU A 69 6.38 -16.92 4.00
C LEU A 69 6.51 -18.44 4.00
N LYS A 70 7.49 -18.96 3.25
CA LYS A 70 7.76 -20.41 3.23
C LYS A 70 8.25 -20.93 4.58
N GLU A 71 9.15 -20.22 5.25
CA GLU A 71 9.67 -20.57 6.59
C GLU A 71 8.55 -20.62 7.65
N LYS A 72 7.53 -19.77 7.49
CA LYS A 72 6.37 -19.68 8.39
C LYS A 72 5.19 -20.57 7.97
N ASP A 73 5.33 -21.38 6.92
CA ASP A 73 4.26 -22.21 6.33
C ASP A 73 3.04 -21.40 5.83
N LEU A 74 3.28 -20.14 5.45
CA LEU A 74 2.31 -19.19 4.91
C LEU A 74 2.43 -19.02 3.38
N LEU A 75 3.33 -19.74 2.73
CA LEU A 75 3.54 -19.60 1.29
C LEU A 75 2.31 -20.05 0.52
N CYS A 76 1.78 -19.15 -0.29
CA CYS A 76 0.60 -19.32 -1.12
C CYS A 76 0.90 -18.95 -2.57
N GLY A 77 -0.12 -18.90 -3.40
CA GLY A 77 -0.05 -18.31 -4.74
C GLY A 77 0.19 -16.80 -4.69
N VAL A 78 0.25 -16.20 -5.85
CA VAL A 78 0.21 -14.75 -6.05
C VAL A 78 -1.21 -14.32 -6.37
N GLY A 79 -1.58 -13.12 -5.94
CA GLY A 79 -2.84 -12.48 -6.32
C GLY A 79 -2.81 -11.94 -7.75
N ASP A 80 -3.88 -11.33 -8.17
CA ASP A 80 -4.06 -10.82 -9.53
C ASP A 80 -3.05 -9.73 -9.90
N GLU A 81 -2.60 -8.96 -8.93
CA GLU A 81 -1.61 -7.89 -9.08
C GLU A 81 -0.16 -8.34 -8.81
N GLY A 82 0.08 -9.65 -8.67
CA GLY A 82 1.41 -10.23 -8.59
C GLY A 82 2.02 -10.32 -7.17
N GLY A 83 1.42 -9.73 -6.14
CA GLY A 83 1.81 -9.90 -4.74
C GLY A 83 1.40 -11.26 -4.18
N PHE A 84 2.05 -11.72 -3.11
CA PHE A 84 1.65 -12.94 -2.41
C PHE A 84 0.30 -12.75 -1.71
N ALA A 85 -0.50 -13.81 -1.61
CA ALA A 85 -1.81 -13.80 -0.95
C ALA A 85 -1.87 -14.79 0.23
N PRO A 86 -1.06 -14.59 1.30
CA PRO A 86 -1.01 -15.51 2.44
C PRO A 86 -2.33 -15.52 3.21
N LEU A 87 -2.59 -16.65 3.89
CA LEU A 87 -3.72 -16.76 4.81
C LEU A 87 -3.31 -16.18 6.18
N ILE A 88 -3.41 -14.88 6.31
CA ILE A 88 -3.14 -14.11 7.52
C ILE A 88 -4.38 -13.33 7.94
N GLU A 89 -4.41 -12.82 9.17
CA GLU A 89 -5.66 -12.38 9.79
C GLU A 89 -5.89 -10.87 9.68
N ASP A 90 -4.82 -10.04 9.70
CA ASP A 90 -4.93 -8.59 9.76
C ASP A 90 -3.79 -7.86 9.03
N ALA A 91 -3.97 -6.55 8.85
CA ALA A 91 -3.02 -5.70 8.14
C ALA A 91 -1.68 -5.54 8.91
N GLU A 92 -1.68 -5.57 10.25
CA GLU A 92 -0.44 -5.49 11.03
C GLU A 92 0.44 -6.72 10.82
N GLU A 93 -0.14 -7.92 10.74
CA GLU A 93 0.60 -9.16 10.43
C GLU A 93 1.24 -9.08 9.03
N ALA A 94 0.51 -8.54 8.04
CA ALA A 94 1.04 -8.31 6.70
C ALA A 94 2.24 -7.35 6.72
N LEU A 95 2.11 -6.23 7.44
CA LEU A 95 3.15 -5.21 7.57
C LEU A 95 4.38 -5.72 8.34
N ASP A 96 4.18 -6.51 9.39
CA ASP A 96 5.27 -7.16 10.14
C ASP A 96 6.07 -8.13 9.25
N LEU A 97 5.40 -8.90 8.37
CA LEU A 97 6.05 -9.79 7.39
C LEU A 97 6.87 -9.00 6.36
N ILE A 98 6.36 -7.87 5.91
CA ILE A 98 7.06 -6.99 4.96
C ILE A 98 8.27 -6.34 5.62
N GLU A 99 8.15 -5.83 6.84
CA GLU A 99 9.26 -5.27 7.61
C GLU A 99 10.36 -6.31 7.86
N GLU A 100 9.96 -7.54 8.24
CA GLU A 100 10.91 -8.67 8.39
C GLU A 100 11.66 -8.95 7.07
N ALA A 101 10.96 -8.96 5.93
CA ALA A 101 11.57 -9.18 4.63
C ALA A 101 12.52 -8.06 4.23
N ILE A 102 12.16 -6.80 4.47
CA ILE A 102 13.02 -5.62 4.24
C ILE A 102 14.30 -5.74 5.06
N THR A 103 14.18 -6.04 6.35
CA THR A 103 15.31 -6.18 7.27
C THR A 103 16.22 -7.36 6.91
N LYS A 104 15.65 -8.53 6.60
CA LYS A 104 16.40 -9.72 6.14
C LYS A 104 17.13 -9.47 4.81
N SER A 105 16.61 -8.57 3.97
CA SER A 105 17.26 -8.16 2.72
C SER A 105 18.40 -7.17 2.94
N GLY A 106 18.67 -6.75 4.18
CA GLY A 106 19.74 -5.81 4.53
C GLY A 106 19.36 -4.33 4.35
N TYR A 107 18.06 -4.02 4.24
CA TYR A 107 17.55 -2.66 4.10
C TYR A 107 16.91 -2.18 5.40
N THR A 108 16.79 -0.86 5.53
CA THR A 108 16.15 -0.20 6.68
C THR A 108 14.82 0.40 6.25
N LEU A 109 13.72 -0.02 6.90
CA LEU A 109 12.39 0.56 6.72
C LEU A 109 12.41 2.05 7.11
N GLY A 110 11.75 2.89 6.34
CA GLY A 110 11.70 4.35 6.52
C GLY A 110 12.93 5.10 6.00
N LYS A 111 14.03 4.41 5.69
CA LYS A 111 15.26 5.00 5.16
C LYS A 111 15.55 4.56 3.72
N ASP A 112 15.68 3.26 3.51
CA ASP A 112 15.99 2.68 2.19
C ASP A 112 14.72 2.32 1.43
N ILE A 113 13.70 1.88 2.14
CA ILE A 113 12.40 1.46 1.60
C ILE A 113 11.30 2.02 2.51
N ASN A 114 10.25 2.56 1.93
CA ASN A 114 9.00 2.93 2.60
C ASN A 114 7.89 1.97 2.19
N ILE A 115 6.73 2.11 2.82
CA ILE A 115 5.52 1.34 2.51
C ILE A 115 4.45 2.29 1.95
N ALA A 116 3.66 1.77 1.01
CA ALA A 116 2.42 2.36 0.54
C ALA A 116 1.30 1.32 0.62
N LEU A 117 0.08 1.78 0.83
CA LEU A 117 -1.11 0.95 0.92
C LEU A 117 -2.13 1.36 -0.14
N ASP A 118 -2.83 0.38 -0.69
CA ASP A 118 -4.14 0.55 -1.28
C ASP A 118 -5.14 -0.18 -0.39
N VAL A 119 -6.03 0.60 0.23
CA VAL A 119 -6.96 0.08 1.24
C VAL A 119 -8.27 -0.39 0.61
N ALA A 120 -8.70 0.26 -0.49
CA ALA A 120 -9.98 0.03 -1.14
C ALA A 120 -11.17 0.06 -0.15
N ALA A 121 -11.25 1.12 0.68
CA ALA A 121 -12.16 1.18 1.82
C ALA A 121 -13.65 1.11 1.45
N SER A 122 -14.01 1.37 0.19
CA SER A 122 -15.38 1.17 -0.31
C SER A 122 -15.86 -0.27 -0.18
N GLU A 123 -14.94 -1.26 -0.24
CA GLU A 123 -15.28 -2.69 -0.17
C GLU A 123 -15.80 -3.13 1.20
N PHE A 124 -15.49 -2.39 2.26
CA PHE A 124 -15.92 -2.69 3.63
C PHE A 124 -16.68 -1.55 4.31
N TYR A 125 -17.21 -0.60 3.52
CA TYR A 125 -18.04 0.49 4.01
C TYR A 125 -19.53 0.10 4.03
N ASP A 126 -20.19 0.33 5.16
CA ASP A 126 -21.63 0.16 5.35
C ASP A 126 -22.33 1.53 5.26
N GLU A 127 -22.93 1.82 4.10
CA GLU A 127 -23.60 3.09 3.83
C GLU A 127 -24.80 3.34 4.76
N GLU A 128 -25.52 2.29 5.19
CA GLU A 128 -26.70 2.43 6.05
C GLU A 128 -26.33 2.86 7.46
N LYS A 129 -25.17 2.38 7.94
CA LYS A 129 -24.65 2.68 9.27
C LYS A 129 -23.67 3.84 9.30
N ASP A 130 -23.13 4.22 8.15
CA ASP A 130 -22.03 5.18 8.00
C ASP A 130 -20.77 4.75 8.78
N THR A 131 -20.43 3.45 8.70
CA THR A 131 -19.30 2.82 9.39
C THR A 131 -18.50 1.91 8.46
N TYR A 132 -17.31 1.52 8.91
CA TYR A 132 -16.39 0.64 8.19
C TYR A 132 -16.22 -0.68 8.96
N LEU A 133 -16.46 -1.81 8.30
CA LEU A 133 -16.28 -3.14 8.89
C LEU A 133 -14.91 -3.70 8.49
N LEU A 134 -13.88 -3.39 9.25
CA LEU A 134 -12.50 -3.82 8.99
C LEU A 134 -12.11 -4.93 9.97
N GLU A 135 -11.58 -6.06 9.45
CA GLU A 135 -11.10 -7.20 10.24
C GLU A 135 -12.14 -7.70 11.27
N GLY A 136 -13.41 -7.67 10.86
CA GLY A 136 -14.54 -8.09 11.70
C GLY A 136 -14.93 -7.12 12.82
N LYS A 137 -14.33 -5.93 12.86
CA LYS A 137 -14.64 -4.87 13.81
C LYS A 137 -15.22 -3.66 13.10
N GLU A 138 -16.28 -3.09 13.69
CA GLU A 138 -16.93 -1.86 13.20
C GLU A 138 -16.16 -0.63 13.69
N TYR A 139 -15.85 0.29 12.77
CA TYR A 139 -15.14 1.54 13.01
C TYR A 139 -15.96 2.74 12.55
N THR A 140 -15.97 3.81 13.32
CA THR A 140 -16.34 5.13 12.81
C THR A 140 -15.22 5.67 11.94
N LYS A 141 -15.49 6.75 11.17
CA LYS A 141 -14.46 7.44 10.35
C LYS A 141 -13.25 7.84 11.19
N GLU A 142 -13.48 8.42 12.37
CA GLU A 142 -12.45 8.88 13.28
C GLU A 142 -11.59 7.74 13.84
N GLU A 143 -12.23 6.61 14.14
CA GLU A 143 -11.54 5.41 14.65
C GLU A 143 -10.70 4.77 13.56
N LEU A 144 -11.23 4.65 12.32
CA LEU A 144 -10.49 4.13 11.18
C LEU A 144 -9.26 5.00 10.87
N ILE A 145 -9.41 6.32 10.84
CA ILE A 145 -8.31 7.24 10.63
C ILE A 145 -7.29 7.15 11.77
N SER A 146 -7.75 6.97 13.02
CA SER A 146 -6.83 6.75 14.15
C SER A 146 -6.05 5.43 14.04
N TYR A 147 -6.64 4.41 13.41
CA TYR A 147 -5.94 3.18 13.07
C TYR A 147 -4.87 3.42 12.01
N TYR A 148 -5.19 4.15 10.94
CA TYR A 148 -4.19 4.53 9.92
C TYR A 148 -3.03 5.34 10.49
N GLU A 149 -3.29 6.31 11.39
CA GLU A 149 -2.23 7.07 12.06
C GLU A 149 -1.23 6.15 12.78
N LYS A 150 -1.72 5.13 13.49
CA LYS A 150 -0.86 4.14 14.16
C LYS A 150 -0.03 3.34 13.17
N LEU A 151 -0.64 2.90 12.05
CA LEU A 151 0.09 2.17 11.01
C LEU A 151 1.15 3.05 10.34
N VAL A 152 0.81 4.30 10.03
CA VAL A 152 1.74 5.29 9.43
C VAL A 152 2.96 5.51 10.31
N ASP A 153 2.73 5.73 11.61
CA ASP A 153 3.81 5.97 12.57
C ASP A 153 4.69 4.73 12.79
N LYS A 154 4.08 3.54 12.88
CA LYS A 154 4.79 2.28 13.15
C LYS A 154 5.59 1.80 11.94
N TYR A 155 5.02 1.86 10.73
CA TYR A 155 5.55 1.19 9.54
C TYR A 155 6.11 2.13 8.47
N HIS A 156 6.27 3.42 8.77
CA HIS A 156 6.78 4.41 7.81
C HIS A 156 6.01 4.41 6.48
N ILE A 157 4.68 4.38 6.55
CA ILE A 157 3.80 4.46 5.40
C ILE A 157 3.82 5.88 4.85
N ILE A 158 4.05 6.02 3.55
CA ILE A 158 4.17 7.32 2.87
C ILE A 158 3.01 7.61 1.92
N SER A 159 2.16 6.65 1.66
CA SER A 159 0.98 6.79 0.79
C SER A 159 -0.13 5.85 1.22
N ILE A 160 -1.37 6.34 1.22
CA ILE A 160 -2.60 5.57 1.37
C ILE A 160 -3.52 5.94 0.20
N GLU A 161 -3.87 4.94 -0.59
CA GLU A 161 -4.85 4.99 -1.68
C GLU A 161 -6.17 4.42 -1.19
N ASP A 162 -7.28 5.06 -1.59
CA ASP A 162 -8.65 4.67 -1.26
C ASP A 162 -8.89 4.41 0.24
N GLY A 163 -8.32 5.29 1.08
CA GLY A 163 -8.40 5.18 2.55
C GLY A 163 -9.78 5.43 3.14
N MET A 164 -10.72 5.99 2.36
CA MET A 164 -12.13 6.18 2.71
C MET A 164 -12.99 5.73 1.54
N ALA A 165 -14.25 5.42 1.79
CA ALA A 165 -15.22 5.10 0.73
C ALA A 165 -15.34 6.25 -0.28
N GLU A 166 -15.59 5.93 -1.57
CA GLU A 166 -15.60 6.85 -2.70
C GLU A 166 -16.49 8.08 -2.46
N GLU A 167 -17.66 7.89 -1.87
CA GLU A 167 -18.65 8.96 -1.62
C GLU A 167 -18.56 9.55 -0.19
N ASP A 168 -17.65 9.08 0.66
CA ASP A 168 -17.46 9.60 2.03
C ASP A 168 -16.61 10.87 2.07
N PHE A 169 -17.13 11.98 1.52
CA PHE A 169 -16.43 13.26 1.47
C PHE A 169 -16.06 13.83 2.84
N GLU A 170 -16.83 13.54 3.88
CA GLU A 170 -16.52 13.97 5.25
C GLU A 170 -15.31 13.19 5.80
N GLY A 171 -15.30 11.88 5.60
CA GLY A 171 -14.16 11.03 5.94
C GLY A 171 -12.90 11.44 5.19
N TRP A 172 -12.99 11.68 3.88
CA TRP A 172 -11.86 12.17 3.07
C TRP A 172 -11.30 13.49 3.56
N LYS A 173 -12.16 14.43 3.92
CA LYS A 173 -11.75 15.72 4.51
C LYS A 173 -11.03 15.53 5.83
N LEU A 174 -11.54 14.64 6.70
CA LEU A 174 -10.94 14.35 8.00
C LEU A 174 -9.58 13.66 7.83
N LEU A 175 -9.50 12.63 6.98
CA LEU A 175 -8.28 11.91 6.64
C LEU A 175 -7.20 12.86 6.13
N THR A 176 -7.53 13.74 5.17
CA THR A 176 -6.61 14.71 4.59
C THR A 176 -6.06 15.69 5.64
N ASN A 177 -6.88 16.10 6.60
CA ASN A 177 -6.45 16.99 7.66
C ASN A 177 -5.51 16.30 8.66
N ARG A 178 -5.78 15.04 9.00
CA ARG A 178 -5.02 14.30 10.03
C ARG A 178 -3.73 13.68 9.49
N LEU A 179 -3.73 13.20 8.25
CA LEU A 179 -2.58 12.57 7.57
C LEU A 179 -1.99 13.46 6.46
N SER A 180 -1.93 14.77 6.69
CA SER A 180 -1.41 15.75 5.71
C SER A 180 0.08 15.61 5.39
N ASN A 181 0.81 14.77 6.13
CA ASN A 181 2.24 14.51 5.99
C ASN A 181 2.58 13.34 5.06
N ILE A 182 1.57 12.63 4.55
CA ILE A 182 1.74 11.54 3.58
C ILE A 182 0.93 11.83 2.31
N GLN A 183 1.18 11.05 1.26
CA GLN A 183 0.37 11.10 0.04
C GLN A 183 -0.96 10.40 0.27
N LEU A 184 -2.06 11.04 -0.12
CA LEU A 184 -3.39 10.43 -0.20
C LEU A 184 -3.84 10.42 -1.65
N VAL A 185 -4.38 9.29 -2.09
CA VAL A 185 -4.79 9.03 -3.48
C VAL A 185 -6.23 8.57 -3.51
#